data_83b1d1b3b7fc77943a649b4cf82722c1
#
_entry.id   83b1d1b3b7fc77943a649b4cf82722c1
#
_cell.length_a   1.000
_cell.length_b   1.000
_cell.length_c   1.000
_cell.angle_alpha   90.00
_cell.angle_beta   90.00
_cell.angle_gamma   90.00
#
_symmetry.space_group_name_H-M   'P 1'
#
loop_
_entity.id
_entity.type
_entity.pdbx_description
1 polymer ?
#
loop_
_entity_poly.entity_id
_entity_poly.type
_entity_poly.pdbx_seq_one_letter_code
_entity_poly.pdbx_strand_id
1 'polypeptide(L)'
;MLDTGYYICYSVPCMKAEWQQVPRGDVIGQWSAVYVTMNPRGFIVMSRVTYERAGAPKSFLLLFDKVNNRIGLKPTHGQDHNAYPVGPAGRHGGKMVRAYRLMQEFGIVLPETIQFHDAQIDTDGILILDLRTARISTRAKGQRKEAIKPLNSSPTVHRLAP
;
A
#
# COMPACT_ATOMS: atom_id res chain seq x y z
N MET A 1 30.69 75.63 11.41
CA MET A 1 29.67 74.89 12.15
C MET A 1 29.33 73.65 11.31
N LEU A 2 29.87 72.54 11.70
CA LEU A 2 29.70 71.29 11.00
C LEU A 2 28.74 70.40 11.80
N ASP A 3 27.55 70.19 11.22
CA ASP A 3 26.53 69.32 11.77
C ASP A 3 26.94 67.90 11.57
N THR A 4 27.33 67.23 12.68
CA THR A 4 27.72 65.85 12.69
C THR A 4 26.46 65.00 12.92
N GLY A 5 25.78 64.70 11.83
CA GLY A 5 24.65 63.77 11.84
C GLY A 5 25.11 62.37 12.21
N TYR A 6 24.83 61.94 13.42
CA TYR A 6 24.99 60.56 13.85
C TYR A 6 23.92 59.69 13.21
N TYR A 7 24.27 58.97 12.11
CA TYR A 7 23.46 57.91 11.61
C TYR A 7 23.64 56.66 12.52
N ILE A 8 22.69 56.46 13.41
CA ILE A 8 22.60 55.18 14.15
C ILE A 8 22.10 54.12 13.18
N CYS A 9 23.02 53.33 12.63
CA CYS A 9 22.70 52.15 11.92
C CYS A 9 22.19 51.11 12.95
N TYR A 10 20.88 50.94 13.03
CA TYR A 10 20.29 49.76 13.66
C TYR A 10 20.65 48.53 12.83
N SER A 11 21.68 47.84 13.21
CA SER A 11 22.02 46.52 12.67
C SER A 11 20.92 45.56 13.10
N VAL A 12 19.89 45.44 12.30
CA VAL A 12 18.93 44.33 12.45
C VAL A 12 19.75 43.07 12.22
N PRO A 13 19.85 42.16 13.19
CA PRO A 13 20.53 40.90 12.95
C PRO A 13 19.81 40.18 11.83
N CYS A 14 20.47 40.06 10.67
CA CYS A 14 19.99 39.30 9.55
C CYS A 14 19.89 37.86 10.04
N MET A 15 18.70 37.45 10.46
CA MET A 15 18.43 36.07 10.81
C MET A 15 18.65 35.24 9.56
N LYS A 16 19.80 34.57 9.49
CA LYS A 16 20.07 33.60 8.45
C LYS A 16 19.02 32.50 8.60
N ALA A 17 18.11 32.44 7.64
CA ALA A 17 17.14 31.35 7.59
C ALA A 17 17.90 30.04 7.38
N GLU A 18 17.85 29.17 8.38
CA GLU A 18 18.47 27.85 8.33
C GLU A 18 17.44 26.86 7.78
N TRP A 19 17.46 26.70 6.47
CA TRP A 19 16.55 25.77 5.79
C TRP A 19 17.04 24.34 5.98
N GLN A 20 16.28 23.52 6.72
CA GLN A 20 16.48 22.07 6.77
C GLN A 20 15.62 21.40 5.71
N GLN A 21 16.26 20.60 4.88
CA GLN A 21 15.54 19.76 3.93
C GLN A 21 14.86 18.62 4.68
N VAL A 22 13.53 18.61 4.68
CA VAL A 22 12.77 17.48 5.21
C VAL A 22 12.82 16.33 4.18
N PRO A 23 13.43 15.17 4.51
CA PRO A 23 13.46 14.05 3.60
C PRO A 23 12.04 13.54 3.35
N ARG A 24 11.66 13.42 2.09
CA ARG A 24 10.34 12.92 1.67
C ARG A 24 10.09 11.44 2.08
N GLY A 25 11.13 10.78 2.61
CA GLY A 25 11.10 9.36 2.94
C GLY A 25 10.26 8.98 4.16
N ASP A 26 9.93 9.90 5.05
CA ASP A 26 9.18 9.62 6.26
C ASP A 26 7.68 9.44 6.02
N VAL A 27 7.18 9.93 4.90
CA VAL A 27 5.86 9.56 4.41
C VAL A 27 6.01 8.25 3.65
N ILE A 28 5.89 7.13 4.34
CA ILE A 28 5.81 5.80 3.73
C ILE A 28 4.51 5.76 2.90
N GLY A 29 4.57 6.35 1.73
CA GLY A 29 3.52 6.24 0.74
C GLY A 29 3.39 4.77 0.36
N GLN A 30 2.16 4.27 0.23
CA GLN A 30 1.84 2.91 -0.22
C GLN A 30 2.65 2.46 -1.45
N TRP A 31 3.21 3.41 -2.18
CA TRP A 31 3.88 3.22 -3.46
C TRP A 31 5.40 3.10 -3.34
N SER A 32 5.98 3.55 -2.23
CA SER A 32 7.43 3.54 -1.98
C SER A 32 7.88 2.51 -0.95
N ALA A 33 6.96 1.90 -0.22
CA ALA A 33 7.25 0.92 0.80
C ALA A 33 6.95 -0.53 0.34
N VAL A 34 7.47 -1.49 1.07
CA VAL A 34 7.03 -2.87 1.00
C VAL A 34 5.57 -2.91 1.46
N TYR A 35 4.68 -3.11 0.51
CA TYR A 35 3.24 -3.10 0.76
C TYR A 35 2.62 -4.32 0.10
N VAL A 36 1.97 -5.14 0.92
CA VAL A 36 1.29 -6.35 0.46
C VAL A 36 -0.07 -6.45 1.15
N THR A 37 -1.08 -6.79 0.38
CA THR A 37 -2.44 -7.05 0.87
C THR A 37 -2.95 -8.37 0.34
N MET A 38 -3.90 -8.96 1.06
CA MET A 38 -4.62 -10.15 0.62
C MET A 38 -6.11 -9.94 0.80
N ASN A 39 -6.89 -10.23 -0.22
CA ASN A 39 -8.34 -10.06 -0.18
C ASN A 39 -9.08 -11.40 0.06
N PRO A 40 -10.37 -11.38 0.43
CA PRO A 40 -11.17 -12.59 0.64
C PRO A 40 -11.29 -13.50 -0.58
N ARG A 41 -11.05 -12.97 -1.78
CA ARG A 41 -11.06 -13.75 -3.04
C ARG A 41 -9.75 -14.49 -3.31
N GLY A 42 -8.75 -14.36 -2.41
CA GLY A 42 -7.46 -15.01 -2.53
C GLY A 42 -6.49 -14.33 -3.49
N PHE A 43 -6.62 -13.04 -3.74
CA PHE A 43 -5.59 -12.29 -4.46
C PHE A 43 -4.62 -11.66 -3.47
N ILE A 44 -3.35 -12.00 -3.61
CA ILE A 44 -2.24 -11.32 -2.94
C ILE A 44 -1.79 -10.20 -3.87
N VAL A 45 -1.96 -8.95 -3.44
CA VAL A 45 -1.59 -7.76 -4.20
C VAL A 45 -0.39 -7.10 -3.54
N MET A 46 0.65 -6.85 -4.31
CA MET A 46 1.89 -6.25 -3.86
C MET A 46 2.20 -4.96 -4.61
N SER A 47 2.88 -4.03 -3.94
CA SER A 47 3.36 -2.80 -4.57
C SER A 47 4.44 -3.12 -5.60
N ARG A 48 4.66 -2.18 -6.53
CA ARG A 48 5.75 -2.27 -7.50
C ARG A 48 7.10 -2.45 -6.80
N VAL A 49 7.35 -1.70 -5.73
CA VAL A 49 8.60 -1.79 -4.96
C VAL A 49 8.80 -3.16 -4.33
N THR A 50 7.73 -3.75 -3.77
CA THR A 50 7.78 -5.11 -3.22
C THR A 50 8.12 -6.13 -4.30
N TYR A 51 7.49 -6.01 -5.46
CA TYR A 51 7.71 -6.90 -6.59
C TYR A 51 9.14 -6.81 -7.14
N GLU A 52 9.66 -5.60 -7.31
CA GLU A 52 11.03 -5.36 -7.76
C GLU A 52 12.06 -5.90 -6.75
N ARG A 53 11.83 -5.70 -5.45
CA ARG A 53 12.70 -6.28 -4.40
C ARG A 53 12.65 -7.81 -4.34
N ALA A 54 11.55 -8.42 -4.71
CA ALA A 54 11.43 -9.88 -4.83
C ALA A 54 12.07 -10.42 -6.14
N GLY A 55 12.80 -9.58 -6.90
CA GLY A 55 13.48 -9.98 -8.12
C GLY A 55 12.62 -9.94 -9.38
N ALA A 56 11.46 -9.30 -9.35
CA ALA A 56 10.53 -9.15 -10.47
C ALA A 56 10.28 -10.47 -11.25
N PRO A 57 9.91 -11.57 -10.57
CA PRO A 57 9.77 -12.89 -11.21
C PRO A 57 8.54 -12.95 -12.10
N LYS A 58 8.54 -13.87 -13.08
CA LYS A 58 7.35 -14.13 -13.91
C LYS A 58 6.25 -14.84 -13.13
N SER A 59 6.62 -15.65 -12.15
CA SER A 59 5.71 -16.44 -11.33
C SER A 59 6.29 -16.67 -9.92
N PHE A 60 5.42 -17.06 -8.99
CA PHE A 60 5.80 -17.43 -7.64
C PHE A 60 5.35 -18.85 -7.32
N LEU A 61 6.17 -19.57 -6.57
CA LEU A 61 5.73 -20.76 -5.83
C LEU A 61 5.14 -20.30 -4.51
N LEU A 62 3.93 -20.75 -4.21
CA LEU A 62 3.28 -20.45 -2.93
C LEU A 62 3.64 -21.53 -1.91
N LEU A 63 4.15 -21.10 -0.77
CA LEU A 63 4.53 -21.93 0.36
C LEU A 63 3.67 -21.54 1.55
N PHE A 64 3.36 -22.52 2.43
CA PHE A 64 2.65 -22.24 3.66
C PHE A 64 3.32 -22.93 4.84
N ASP A 65 3.68 -22.13 5.84
CA ASP A 65 4.18 -22.61 7.13
C ASP A 65 3.02 -22.70 8.12
N LYS A 66 2.55 -23.94 8.35
CA LYS A 66 1.43 -24.21 9.27
C LYS A 66 1.77 -23.90 10.73
N VAL A 67 3.03 -24.01 11.12
CA VAL A 67 3.46 -23.81 12.51
C VAL A 67 3.40 -22.33 12.86
N ASN A 68 3.89 -21.48 11.95
CA ASN A 68 4.00 -20.05 12.19
C ASN A 68 2.89 -19.24 11.51
N ASN A 69 1.95 -19.88 10.80
CA ASN A 69 0.89 -19.20 10.02
C ASN A 69 1.46 -18.17 9.05
N ARG A 70 2.45 -18.56 8.27
CA ARG A 70 3.13 -17.68 7.31
C ARG A 70 2.92 -18.17 5.88
N ILE A 71 2.70 -17.24 4.99
CA ILE A 71 2.68 -17.48 3.54
C ILE A 71 4.03 -17.05 2.99
N GLY A 72 4.70 -17.95 2.25
CA GLY A 72 5.92 -17.66 1.52
C GLY A 72 5.66 -17.58 0.02
N LEU A 73 6.14 -16.51 -0.63
CA LEU A 73 6.14 -16.40 -2.08
C LEU A 73 7.59 -16.54 -2.56
N LYS A 74 7.94 -17.71 -3.06
CA LYS A 74 9.27 -17.98 -3.61
C LYS A 74 9.28 -17.56 -5.08
N PRO A 75 10.18 -16.64 -5.50
CA PRO A 75 10.26 -16.22 -6.88
C PRO A 75 10.74 -17.38 -7.76
N THR A 76 10.13 -17.52 -8.96
CA THR A 76 10.59 -18.47 -9.96
C THR A 76 10.57 -17.83 -11.35
N HIS A 77 11.57 -18.14 -12.12
CA HIS A 77 11.72 -17.67 -13.50
C HIS A 77 11.47 -18.80 -14.52
N GLY A 78 11.35 -20.04 -14.02
CA GLY A 78 11.12 -21.24 -14.81
C GLY A 78 9.63 -21.54 -15.05
N GLN A 79 9.38 -22.58 -15.82
CA GLN A 79 8.05 -23.15 -16.03
C GLN A 79 7.80 -24.27 -15.00
N ASP A 80 7.78 -23.88 -13.73
CA ASP A 80 7.45 -24.82 -12.67
C ASP A 80 5.95 -25.16 -12.73
N HIS A 81 5.60 -26.44 -12.69
CA HIS A 81 4.21 -26.90 -12.79
C HIS A 81 3.26 -26.32 -11.72
N ASN A 82 3.80 -25.94 -10.57
CA ASN A 82 3.05 -25.40 -9.45
C ASN A 82 3.23 -23.88 -9.29
N ALA A 83 3.80 -23.21 -10.27
CA ALA A 83 4.03 -21.77 -10.21
C ALA A 83 2.76 -20.99 -10.54
N TYR A 84 2.52 -19.97 -9.74
CA TYR A 84 1.40 -19.05 -9.93
C TYR A 84 1.87 -17.82 -10.70
N PRO A 85 1.27 -17.53 -11.87
CA PRO A 85 1.68 -16.41 -12.69
C PRO A 85 1.39 -15.08 -12.02
N VAL A 86 2.27 -14.11 -12.24
CA VAL A 86 2.11 -12.74 -11.77
C VAL A 86 1.30 -11.93 -12.77
N GLY A 87 0.19 -11.37 -12.31
CA GLY A 87 -0.66 -10.46 -13.09
C GLY A 87 -0.48 -9.00 -12.71
N PRO A 88 -0.94 -8.07 -13.56
CA PRO A 88 -0.96 -6.65 -13.23
C PRO A 88 -2.03 -6.35 -12.17
N ALA A 89 -1.75 -5.40 -11.26
CA ALA A 89 -2.69 -4.93 -10.25
C ALA A 89 -2.73 -3.40 -10.22
N GLY A 90 -3.85 -2.85 -10.65
CA GLY A 90 -4.08 -1.41 -10.65
C GLY A 90 -3.24 -0.63 -11.67
N ARG A 91 -3.38 0.73 -11.62
CA ARG A 91 -2.76 1.66 -12.59
C ARG A 91 -1.30 2.01 -12.25
N HIS A 92 -0.85 1.71 -11.05
CA HIS A 92 0.44 2.18 -10.52
C HIS A 92 1.55 1.11 -10.54
N GLY A 93 1.44 0.13 -11.42
CA GLY A 93 2.44 -0.90 -11.60
C GLY A 93 2.47 -1.96 -10.48
N GLY A 94 1.45 -2.01 -9.63
CA GLY A 94 1.27 -3.10 -8.67
C GLY A 94 1.15 -4.44 -9.38
N LYS A 95 1.43 -5.51 -8.66
CA LYS A 95 1.35 -6.89 -9.15
C LYS A 95 0.46 -7.73 -8.23
N MET A 96 -0.15 -8.76 -8.79
CA MET A 96 -0.98 -9.68 -8.02
C MET A 96 -0.71 -11.13 -8.37
N VAL A 97 -0.92 -11.97 -7.37
CA VAL A 97 -0.84 -13.43 -7.48
C VAL A 97 -2.13 -14.03 -6.96
N ARG A 98 -2.67 -15.03 -7.67
CA ARG A 98 -3.92 -15.69 -7.27
C ARG A 98 -3.63 -16.85 -6.31
N ALA A 99 -3.82 -16.64 -5.02
CA ALA A 99 -3.57 -17.63 -3.96
C ALA A 99 -4.86 -18.31 -3.45
N TYR A 100 -5.94 -18.30 -4.21
CA TYR A 100 -7.23 -18.87 -3.80
C TYR A 100 -7.13 -20.34 -3.41
N ARG A 101 -6.37 -21.13 -4.18
CA ARG A 101 -6.17 -22.56 -3.89
C ARG A 101 -5.47 -22.80 -2.56
N LEU A 102 -4.47 -21.97 -2.24
CA LEU A 102 -3.78 -22.01 -0.95
C LEU A 102 -4.76 -21.74 0.20
N MET A 103 -5.66 -20.74 0.04
CA MET A 103 -6.67 -20.46 1.07
C MET A 103 -7.59 -21.65 1.31
N GLN A 104 -8.06 -22.32 0.25
CA GLN A 104 -8.92 -23.49 0.37
C GLN A 104 -8.21 -24.68 1.02
N GLU A 105 -6.97 -24.95 0.60
CA GLU A 105 -6.20 -26.10 1.09
C GLU A 105 -5.88 -25.98 2.60
N PHE A 106 -5.59 -24.75 3.07
CA PHE A 106 -5.23 -24.51 4.48
C PHE A 106 -6.36 -23.90 5.32
N GLY A 107 -7.56 -23.80 4.77
CA GLY A 107 -8.72 -23.28 5.50
C GLY A 107 -8.60 -21.82 5.93
N ILE A 108 -7.87 -21.00 5.16
CA ILE A 108 -7.69 -19.57 5.47
C ILE A 108 -8.94 -18.81 5.04
N VAL A 109 -9.69 -18.28 6.02
CA VAL A 109 -10.90 -17.49 5.79
C VAL A 109 -10.62 -16.05 6.18
N LEU A 110 -10.75 -15.14 5.21
CA LEU A 110 -10.58 -13.72 5.44
C LEU A 110 -11.93 -13.00 5.31
N PRO A 111 -12.42 -12.32 6.37
CA PRO A 111 -13.69 -11.57 6.29
C PRO A 111 -13.55 -10.30 5.44
N GLU A 112 -12.38 -9.69 5.46
CA GLU A 112 -12.05 -8.44 4.75
C GLU A 112 -10.64 -8.49 4.17
N THR A 113 -10.30 -7.49 3.36
CA THR A 113 -8.93 -7.34 2.85
C THR A 113 -7.98 -7.01 4.00
N ILE A 114 -6.94 -7.82 4.14
CA ILE A 114 -5.88 -7.63 5.13
C ILE A 114 -4.62 -7.03 4.50
N GLN A 115 -3.87 -6.30 5.31
CA GLN A 115 -2.56 -5.76 4.97
C GLN A 115 -1.51 -6.40 5.86
N PHE A 116 -0.41 -6.83 5.26
CA PHE A 116 0.75 -7.37 5.98
C PHE A 116 1.70 -6.23 6.33
N HIS A 117 1.84 -5.93 7.62
CA HIS A 117 2.73 -4.86 8.10
C HIS A 117 4.19 -5.32 8.16
N ASP A 118 4.41 -6.61 8.49
CA ASP A 118 5.73 -7.20 8.66
C ASP A 118 6.13 -8.07 7.45
N ALA A 119 5.74 -7.63 6.24
CA ALA A 119 6.17 -8.32 5.03
C ALA A 119 7.69 -8.16 4.85
N GLN A 120 8.40 -9.27 4.84
CA GLN A 120 9.86 -9.31 4.74
C GLN A 120 10.28 -10.17 3.55
N ILE A 121 11.43 -9.83 2.98
CA ILE A 121 12.08 -10.64 1.96
C ILE A 121 13.30 -11.26 2.60
N ASP A 122 13.36 -12.59 2.60
CA ASP A 122 14.47 -13.36 3.13
C ASP A 122 15.69 -13.31 2.23
N THR A 123 16.83 -13.80 2.72
CA THR A 123 18.09 -13.93 1.98
C THR A 123 17.96 -14.71 0.67
N ASP A 124 17.03 -15.67 0.64
CA ASP A 124 16.70 -16.48 -0.54
C ASP A 124 15.72 -15.78 -1.51
N GLY A 125 15.37 -14.51 -1.24
CA GLY A 125 14.44 -13.74 -2.04
C GLY A 125 12.97 -14.13 -1.83
N ILE A 126 12.65 -14.96 -0.83
CA ILE A 126 11.29 -15.39 -0.50
C ILE A 126 10.58 -14.25 0.23
N LEU A 127 9.46 -13.81 -0.31
CA LEU A 127 8.59 -12.85 0.35
C LEU A 127 7.75 -13.57 1.41
N ILE A 128 8.00 -13.25 2.68
CA ILE A 128 7.33 -13.84 3.83
C ILE A 128 6.22 -12.92 4.33
N LEU A 129 5.00 -13.46 4.45
CA LEU A 129 3.80 -12.77 4.90
C LEU A 129 3.27 -13.47 6.15
N ASP A 130 3.30 -12.80 7.30
CA ASP A 130 2.80 -13.35 8.57
C ASP A 130 1.32 -13.00 8.75
N LEU A 131 0.46 -14.02 8.82
CA LEU A 131 -0.98 -13.85 9.00
C LEU A 131 -1.35 -13.35 10.41
N ARG A 132 -0.48 -13.60 11.41
CA ARG A 132 -0.73 -13.19 12.81
C ARG A 132 -0.58 -11.68 13.00
N THR A 133 0.30 -11.04 12.23
CA THR A 133 0.56 -9.60 12.30
C THR A 133 -0.24 -8.81 11.26
N ALA A 134 -0.99 -9.50 10.40
CA ALA A 134 -1.83 -8.89 9.39
C ALA A 134 -3.00 -8.12 10.03
N ARG A 135 -3.31 -6.95 9.48
CA ARG A 135 -4.41 -6.08 9.93
C ARG A 135 -5.39 -5.80 8.81
N ILE A 136 -6.64 -5.53 9.17
CA ILE A 136 -7.64 -5.13 8.20
C ILE A 136 -7.19 -3.84 7.51
N SER A 137 -7.21 -3.83 6.18
CA SER A 137 -6.79 -2.68 5.40
C SER A 137 -7.79 -1.52 5.57
N THR A 138 -7.31 -0.38 6.06
CA THR A 138 -8.12 0.84 6.25
C THR A 138 -8.68 1.38 4.93
N ARG A 139 -8.07 1.03 3.80
CA ARG A 139 -8.51 1.45 2.46
C ARG A 139 -9.85 0.82 2.06
N ALA A 140 -10.11 -0.42 2.49
CA ALA A 140 -11.39 -1.08 2.26
C ALA A 140 -12.55 -0.36 2.96
N LYS A 141 -12.29 0.29 4.11
CA LYS A 141 -13.30 1.06 4.86
C LYS A 141 -13.67 2.39 4.18
N GLY A 142 -12.75 3.04 3.46
CA GLY A 142 -12.99 4.31 2.77
C GLY A 142 -13.91 4.16 1.56
N GLN A 143 -13.74 3.13 0.76
CA GLN A 143 -14.58 2.90 -0.43
C GLN A 143 -16.03 2.54 -0.09
N ARG A 144 -16.28 1.95 1.09
CA ARG A 144 -17.64 1.60 1.52
C ARG A 144 -18.46 2.81 1.98
N LYS A 145 -17.80 3.90 2.42
CA LYS A 145 -18.48 5.15 2.82
C LYS A 145 -18.91 6.01 1.64
N GLU A 146 -18.23 5.94 0.51
CA GLU A 146 -18.60 6.70 -0.71
C GLU A 146 -19.72 6.03 -1.52
N ALA A 147 -19.92 4.72 -1.38
CA ALA A 147 -20.98 4.00 -2.08
C ALA A 147 -22.39 4.23 -1.50
N ILE A 148 -22.53 4.90 -0.35
CA ILE A 148 -23.81 5.26 0.27
C ILE A 148 -23.97 6.78 0.22
N LYS A 149 -24.02 7.35 -0.98
CA LYS A 149 -24.67 8.66 -1.18
C LYS A 149 -26.17 8.38 -1.33
N PRO A 150 -27.03 8.89 -0.43
CA PRO A 150 -28.47 8.81 -0.66
C PRO A 150 -28.81 9.61 -1.90
N LEU A 151 -29.48 8.96 -2.82
CA LEU A 151 -30.07 9.59 -3.98
C LEU A 151 -31.13 10.57 -3.47
N ASN A 152 -30.79 11.86 -3.37
CA ASN A 152 -31.76 12.91 -3.10
C ASN A 152 -32.71 12.99 -4.29
N SER A 153 -33.80 12.24 -4.22
CA SER A 153 -34.99 12.44 -5.04
C SER A 153 -35.71 13.69 -4.53
N SER A 154 -35.44 14.81 -5.16
CA SER A 154 -36.26 16.00 -5.00
C SER A 154 -37.64 15.70 -5.59
N PRO A 155 -38.76 15.85 -4.84
CA PRO A 155 -40.08 15.73 -5.42
C PRO A 155 -40.33 16.97 -6.29
N THR A 156 -40.50 16.75 -7.58
CA THR A 156 -41.04 17.76 -8.50
C THR A 156 -42.48 18.05 -8.14
N VAL A 157 -42.73 19.17 -7.50
CA VAL A 157 -44.07 19.68 -7.25
C VAL A 157 -44.62 20.22 -8.57
N HIS A 158 -45.46 19.47 -9.23
CA HIS A 158 -46.31 19.99 -10.29
C HIS A 158 -47.37 20.90 -9.69
N ARG A 159 -47.17 22.20 -9.85
CA ARG A 159 -48.14 23.24 -9.55
C ARG A 159 -49.11 23.30 -10.72
N LEU A 160 -50.32 22.75 -10.54
CA LEU A 160 -51.46 23.02 -11.40
C LEU A 160 -51.93 24.44 -11.11
N ALA A 161 -51.94 25.28 -12.13
CA ALA A 161 -52.57 26.61 -12.12
C ALA A 161 -54.01 26.51 -12.62
N PRO A 162 -54.91 27.43 -12.17
CA PRO A 162 -56.36 27.38 -12.40
C PRO A 162 -56.74 27.72 -13.83
#